data_b070c1dec7546cb2fa6c39588ff64d9f
#
_entry.id   b070c1dec7546cb2fa6c39588ff64d9f
#
_cell.length_a   1.000
_cell.length_b   1.000
_cell.length_c   1.000
_cell.angle_alpha   90.00
_cell.angle_beta   90.00
_cell.angle_gamma   90.00
#
_symmetry.space_group_name_H-M   'P 1'
#
loop_
_entity.id
_entity.type
_entity.pdbx_description
1 polymer ?
#
loop_
_entity_poly.entity_id
_entity_poly.type
_entity_poly.pdbx_seq_one_letter_code
_entity_poly.pdbx_strand_id
1 'polypeptide(L)'
;MLVIKYQKTDSICFISHIDLLRHMERVMRRAHIDVKFSQGFNPHPLMFFSPPLALGVASTAEYLSIDSDMASGDVLEKYNASVPEGLKASQVFVCSKNPNLQAKVTCADYVFPTQKDFELGGEFVIEYTKKGEKVTEDVADKIYATYKKDGNLVMRLASGMVNLRPDRVLDKLNKILGENMSVTGICKIAQYVDIGGDLVDADEFVKTV
;
A
#
# COMPACT_ATOMS: atom_id res chain seq x y z
N MET A 1 0.89 13.56 -15.79
CA MET A 1 1.22 12.81 -14.56
C MET A 1 1.46 11.36 -14.90
N LEU A 2 2.45 10.74 -14.25
CA LEU A 2 2.71 9.30 -14.35
C LEU A 2 2.50 8.65 -12.98
N VAL A 3 1.92 7.45 -12.95
CA VAL A 3 1.71 6.68 -11.71
C VAL A 3 2.46 5.37 -11.82
N ILE A 4 3.47 5.21 -11.00
CA ILE A 4 4.32 4.01 -10.93
C ILE A 4 3.69 3.05 -9.93
N LYS A 5 3.27 1.87 -10.39
CA LYS A 5 2.89 0.75 -9.51
C LYS A 5 4.14 -0.08 -9.21
N TYR A 6 4.49 -0.20 -7.94
CA TYR A 6 5.72 -0.87 -7.52
C TYR A 6 5.45 -1.83 -6.34
N GLN A 7 6.35 -2.77 -6.16
CA GLN A 7 6.35 -3.66 -5.01
C GLN A 7 7.23 -3.13 -3.88
N LYS A 8 6.90 -3.53 -2.64
CA LYS A 8 7.72 -3.35 -1.45
C LYS A 8 7.84 -4.70 -0.77
N THR A 9 8.89 -5.47 -1.10
CA THR A 9 9.07 -6.86 -0.67
C THR A 9 10.45 -7.08 -0.04
N ASP A 10 10.73 -8.28 0.40
CA ASP A 10 12.00 -8.71 0.98
C ASP A 10 12.43 -7.80 2.15
N SER A 11 13.72 -7.54 2.27
CA SER A 11 14.27 -6.66 3.32
C SER A 11 13.76 -5.22 3.26
N ILE A 12 13.22 -4.80 2.11
CA ILE A 12 12.66 -3.46 1.92
C ILE A 12 11.39 -3.24 2.77
N CYS A 13 10.68 -4.29 3.18
CA CYS A 13 9.52 -4.18 4.07
C CYS A 13 9.84 -3.46 5.38
N PHE A 14 11.09 -3.51 5.83
CA PHE A 14 11.55 -2.88 7.07
C PHE A 14 12.02 -1.43 6.92
N ILE A 15 11.97 -0.85 5.73
CA ILE A 15 12.25 0.56 5.51
C ILE A 15 11.04 1.40 5.93
N SER A 16 11.27 2.41 6.78
CA SER A 16 10.22 3.35 7.19
C SER A 16 9.68 4.14 6.00
N HIS A 17 8.45 4.69 6.13
CA HIS A 17 7.88 5.50 5.06
C HIS A 17 8.74 6.73 4.73
N ILE A 18 9.29 7.41 5.74
CA ILE A 18 10.16 8.59 5.55
C ILE A 18 11.45 8.22 4.80
N ASP A 19 12.06 7.08 5.16
CA ASP A 19 13.27 6.62 4.47
C ASP A 19 12.97 6.15 3.05
N LEU A 20 11.79 5.56 2.81
CA LEU A 20 11.31 5.23 1.47
C LEU A 20 11.16 6.49 0.61
N LEU A 21 10.55 7.57 1.13
CA LEU A 21 10.44 8.85 0.43
C LEU A 21 11.81 9.36 -0.03
N ARG A 22 12.77 9.42 0.90
CA ARG A 22 14.15 9.85 0.63
C ARG A 22 14.87 8.91 -0.34
N HIS A 23 14.58 7.61 -0.27
CA HIS A 23 15.14 6.63 -1.20
C HIS A 23 14.61 6.87 -2.61
N MET A 24 13.30 7.06 -2.76
CA MET A 24 12.65 7.30 -4.06
C MET A 24 13.14 8.61 -4.72
N GLU A 25 13.35 9.69 -3.97
CA GLU A 25 13.98 10.90 -4.50
C GLU A 25 15.37 10.62 -5.10
N ARG A 26 16.17 9.82 -4.40
CA ARG A 26 17.49 9.41 -4.90
C ARG A 26 17.40 8.49 -6.11
N VAL A 27 16.38 7.62 -6.15
CA VAL A 27 16.08 6.78 -7.32
C VAL A 27 15.78 7.63 -8.54
N MET A 28 14.86 8.62 -8.43
CA MET A 28 14.50 9.49 -9.55
C MET A 28 15.73 10.20 -10.13
N ARG A 29 16.58 10.78 -9.27
CA ARG A 29 17.82 11.44 -9.70
C ARG A 29 18.80 10.48 -10.39
N ARG A 30 19.04 9.29 -9.80
CA ARG A 30 19.98 8.30 -10.31
C ARG A 30 19.49 7.67 -11.62
N ALA A 31 18.19 7.49 -11.75
CA ALA A 31 17.52 6.99 -12.95
C ALA A 31 17.42 8.05 -14.07
N HIS A 32 17.80 9.31 -13.80
CA HIS A 32 17.57 10.43 -14.71
C HIS A 32 16.09 10.54 -15.15
N ILE A 33 15.17 10.28 -14.19
CA ILE A 33 13.75 10.52 -14.38
C ILE A 33 13.48 11.99 -14.05
N ASP A 34 13.02 12.75 -15.04
CA ASP A 34 12.73 14.17 -14.88
C ASP A 34 11.40 14.35 -14.15
N VAL A 35 11.48 14.65 -12.84
CA VAL A 35 10.33 14.95 -11.97
C VAL A 35 10.27 16.45 -11.75
N LYS A 36 9.13 17.07 -12.01
CA LYS A 36 8.91 18.50 -11.77
C LYS A 36 8.98 18.82 -10.28
N PHE A 37 9.37 20.06 -9.95
CA PHE A 37 9.53 20.53 -8.58
C PHE A 37 8.42 21.51 -8.20
N SER A 38 8.11 21.54 -6.90
CA SER A 38 7.21 22.55 -6.35
C SER A 38 7.80 23.96 -6.49
N GLN A 39 6.93 24.97 -6.54
CA GLN A 39 7.34 26.37 -6.55
C GLN A 39 7.57 26.84 -5.11
N GLY A 40 8.52 27.76 -4.90
CA GLY A 40 8.77 28.37 -3.60
C GLY A 40 10.24 28.37 -3.19
N PHE A 41 10.51 28.78 -1.94
CA PHE A 41 11.88 28.95 -1.42
C PHE A 41 12.62 27.61 -1.17
N ASN A 42 11.90 26.52 -1.02
CA ASN A 42 12.47 25.19 -0.79
C ASN A 42 11.82 24.18 -1.76
N PRO A 43 12.21 24.16 -3.04
CA PRO A 43 11.62 23.27 -4.03
C PRO A 43 11.86 21.80 -3.67
N HIS A 44 10.79 20.99 -3.76
CA HIS A 44 10.86 19.54 -3.60
C HIS A 44 10.20 18.84 -4.80
N PRO A 45 10.64 17.63 -5.16
CA PRO A 45 10.07 16.91 -6.27
C PRO A 45 8.59 16.60 -6.02
N LEU A 46 7.77 16.76 -7.05
CA LEU A 46 6.32 16.49 -6.99
C LEU A 46 6.09 14.99 -7.07
N MET A 47 6.16 14.34 -5.92
CA MET A 47 6.00 12.91 -5.70
C MET A 47 4.89 12.68 -4.68
N PHE A 48 3.87 11.89 -5.05
CA PHE A 48 2.69 11.63 -4.21
C PHE A 48 2.50 10.12 -4.06
N PHE A 49 2.57 9.63 -2.83
CA PHE A 49 2.47 8.21 -2.52
C PHE A 49 1.02 7.82 -2.19
N SER A 50 0.66 6.56 -2.42
CA SER A 50 -0.54 5.95 -1.83
C SER A 50 -0.40 5.83 -0.30
N PRO A 51 -1.47 5.47 0.45
CA PRO A 51 -1.38 5.33 1.91
C PRO A 51 -0.22 4.45 2.36
N PRO A 52 0.53 4.86 3.40
CA PRO A 52 1.74 4.17 3.84
C PRO A 52 1.45 2.75 4.33
N LEU A 53 2.37 1.83 4.04
CA LEU A 53 2.33 0.44 4.48
C LEU A 53 2.90 0.30 5.89
N ALA A 54 2.31 -0.60 6.70
CA ALA A 54 2.87 -0.94 8.00
C ALA A 54 4.26 -1.59 7.84
N LEU A 55 5.14 -1.34 8.82
CA LEU A 55 6.50 -1.87 8.81
C LEU A 55 6.49 -3.40 8.91
N GLY A 56 7.31 -4.07 8.10
CA GLY A 56 7.40 -5.52 8.03
C GLY A 56 6.36 -6.19 7.11
N VAL A 57 5.33 -5.46 6.68
CA VAL A 57 4.32 -5.96 5.73
C VAL A 57 4.85 -5.80 4.30
N ALA A 58 4.71 -6.84 3.48
CA ALA A 58 5.02 -6.80 2.06
C ALA A 58 3.87 -6.16 1.25
N SER A 59 4.19 -5.69 0.03
CA SER A 59 3.18 -5.20 -0.91
C SER A 59 3.60 -5.42 -2.36
N THR A 60 2.63 -5.75 -3.21
CA THR A 60 2.74 -5.72 -4.68
C THR A 60 1.89 -4.62 -5.31
N ALA A 61 1.27 -3.78 -4.48
CA ALA A 61 0.32 -2.76 -4.90
C ALA A 61 0.58 -1.42 -4.20
N GLU A 62 1.82 -0.91 -4.29
CA GLU A 62 2.16 0.46 -3.90
C GLU A 62 2.14 1.37 -5.13
N TYR A 63 1.76 2.64 -4.92
CA TYR A 63 1.69 3.62 -6.01
C TYR A 63 2.44 4.89 -5.66
N LEU A 64 3.19 5.39 -6.65
CA LEU A 64 3.90 6.67 -6.62
C LEU A 64 3.50 7.48 -7.85
N SER A 65 2.78 8.57 -7.64
CA SER A 65 2.48 9.55 -8.70
C SER A 65 3.60 10.56 -8.79
N ILE A 66 4.07 10.85 -10.02
CA ILE A 66 5.09 11.84 -10.32
C ILE A 66 4.60 12.80 -11.41
N ASP A 67 4.98 14.06 -11.33
CA ASP A 67 4.77 14.99 -12.42
C ASP A 67 6.00 14.96 -13.34
N SER A 68 5.86 14.31 -14.50
CA SER A 68 6.91 14.13 -15.49
C SER A 68 6.33 14.14 -16.90
N ASP A 69 7.08 14.67 -17.86
CA ASP A 69 6.71 14.69 -19.27
C ASP A 69 7.37 13.54 -20.06
N MET A 70 8.08 12.63 -19.38
CA MET A 70 8.71 11.46 -19.98
C MET A 70 7.67 10.41 -20.43
N ALA A 71 8.03 9.59 -21.40
CA ALA A 71 7.22 8.44 -21.80
C ALA A 71 7.16 7.39 -20.67
N SER A 72 5.99 6.79 -20.45
CA SER A 72 5.78 5.81 -19.37
C SER A 72 6.70 4.58 -19.48
N GLY A 73 6.98 4.12 -20.71
CA GLY A 73 7.90 3.01 -20.96
C GLY A 73 9.33 3.32 -20.53
N ASP A 74 9.83 4.53 -20.87
CA ASP A 74 11.17 4.98 -20.47
C ASP A 74 11.30 5.10 -18.96
N VAL A 75 10.24 5.60 -18.28
CA VAL A 75 10.21 5.69 -16.82
C VAL A 75 10.24 4.31 -16.19
N LEU A 76 9.47 3.35 -16.70
CA LEU A 76 9.46 1.98 -16.21
C LEU A 76 10.84 1.31 -16.30
N GLU A 77 11.49 1.43 -17.46
CA GLU A 77 12.81 0.85 -17.72
C GLU A 77 13.86 1.48 -16.80
N LYS A 78 13.97 2.82 -16.80
CA LYS A 78 14.96 3.56 -16.01
C LYS A 78 14.76 3.37 -14.50
N TYR A 79 13.51 3.36 -14.03
CA TYR A 79 13.18 3.09 -12.64
C TYR A 79 13.66 1.70 -12.25
N ASN A 80 13.26 0.67 -13.02
CA ASN A 80 13.63 -0.71 -12.75
C ASN A 80 15.13 -0.98 -12.83
N ALA A 81 15.87 -0.26 -13.68
CA ALA A 81 17.33 -0.33 -13.72
C ALA A 81 18.00 0.28 -12.47
N SER A 82 17.29 1.13 -11.71
CA SER A 82 17.85 1.94 -10.62
C SER A 82 17.41 1.51 -9.22
N VAL A 83 16.53 0.52 -9.08
CA VAL A 83 16.02 0.02 -7.78
C VAL A 83 16.43 -1.41 -7.51
N PRO A 84 16.51 -1.83 -6.22
CA PRO A 84 16.67 -3.23 -5.87
C PRO A 84 15.42 -4.05 -6.23
N GLU A 85 15.56 -5.39 -6.25
CA GLU A 85 14.48 -6.31 -6.63
C GLU A 85 13.19 -6.07 -5.83
N GLY A 86 13.29 -5.88 -4.53
CA GLY A 86 12.15 -5.63 -3.65
C GLY A 86 11.41 -4.30 -3.87
N LEU A 87 11.85 -3.45 -4.81
CA LEU A 87 11.19 -2.17 -5.19
C LEU A 87 10.84 -2.07 -6.68
N LYS A 88 10.92 -3.16 -7.44
CA LYS A 88 10.60 -3.13 -8.87
C LYS A 88 9.17 -2.67 -9.15
N ALA A 89 9.04 -1.89 -10.20
CA ALA A 89 7.74 -1.49 -10.73
C ALA A 89 7.22 -2.53 -11.73
N SER A 90 5.94 -2.82 -11.64
CA SER A 90 5.23 -3.68 -12.58
C SER A 90 4.64 -2.89 -13.75
N GLN A 91 4.27 -1.63 -13.52
CA GLN A 91 3.59 -0.80 -14.51
C GLN A 91 3.77 0.69 -14.23
N VAL A 92 3.67 1.50 -15.29
CA VAL A 92 3.53 2.97 -15.21
C VAL A 92 2.29 3.37 -16.01
N PHE A 93 1.33 3.97 -15.32
CA PHE A 93 0.11 4.52 -15.92
C PHE A 93 0.31 5.98 -16.30
N VAL A 94 -0.41 6.43 -17.33
CA VAL A 94 -0.48 7.83 -17.74
C VAL A 94 -1.83 8.40 -17.30
N CYS A 95 -1.80 9.48 -16.53
CA CYS A 95 -3.00 10.16 -16.03
C CYS A 95 -3.00 11.62 -16.49
N SER A 96 -4.18 12.19 -16.74
CA SER A 96 -4.35 13.60 -17.10
C SER A 96 -4.00 14.55 -15.94
N LYS A 97 -4.22 14.09 -14.69
CA LYS A 97 -3.94 14.83 -13.44
C LYS A 97 -3.51 13.85 -12.33
N ASN A 98 -3.10 14.40 -11.17
CA ASN A 98 -2.81 13.59 -10.00
C ASN A 98 -4.07 12.84 -9.51
N PRO A 99 -4.07 11.50 -9.47
CA PRO A 99 -5.21 10.71 -8.97
C PRO A 99 -5.42 10.87 -7.46
N ASN A 100 -4.47 11.45 -6.73
CA ASN A 100 -4.50 11.67 -5.29
C ASN A 100 -4.86 10.40 -4.49
N LEU A 101 -4.18 9.30 -4.78
CA LEU A 101 -4.44 8.00 -4.16
C LEU A 101 -4.29 8.04 -2.63
N GLN A 102 -3.41 8.88 -2.09
CA GLN A 102 -3.25 9.05 -0.64
C GLN A 102 -4.56 9.41 0.07
N ALA A 103 -5.36 10.28 -0.54
CA ALA A 103 -6.62 10.74 0.04
C ALA A 103 -7.84 9.89 -0.40
N LYS A 104 -7.75 9.23 -1.56
CA LYS A 104 -8.90 8.54 -2.17
C LYS A 104 -8.96 7.04 -1.86
N VAL A 105 -7.84 6.41 -1.56
CA VAL A 105 -7.84 5.00 -1.14
C VAL A 105 -8.57 4.87 0.18
N THR A 106 -9.56 3.97 0.21
CA THR A 106 -10.41 3.71 1.39
C THR A 106 -10.18 2.33 2.00
N CYS A 107 -9.72 1.37 1.22
CA CYS A 107 -9.38 0.04 1.72
C CYS A 107 -8.34 -0.65 0.85
N ALA A 108 -7.79 -1.75 1.37
CA ALA A 108 -6.80 -2.56 0.69
C ALA A 108 -6.96 -4.05 1.06
N ASP A 109 -6.63 -4.94 0.13
CA ASP A 109 -6.61 -6.38 0.34
C ASP A 109 -5.25 -6.84 0.84
N TYR A 110 -5.25 -7.59 1.93
CA TYR A 110 -4.08 -8.20 2.53
C TYR A 110 -4.22 -9.72 2.56
N VAL A 111 -3.22 -10.40 2.01
CA VAL A 111 -3.07 -11.86 2.13
C VAL A 111 -2.43 -12.17 3.47
N PHE A 112 -3.06 -13.07 4.24
CA PHE A 112 -2.50 -13.68 5.44
C PHE A 112 -2.10 -15.13 5.10
N PRO A 113 -0.90 -15.59 5.46
CA PRO A 113 -0.38 -16.90 5.05
C PRO A 113 -0.99 -18.04 5.87
N THR A 114 -2.32 -18.23 5.75
CA THR A 114 -3.06 -19.30 6.39
C THR A 114 -4.06 -19.94 5.43
N GLN A 115 -4.09 -21.28 5.43
CA GLN A 115 -5.06 -22.05 4.68
C GLN A 115 -6.35 -22.30 5.47
N LYS A 116 -6.38 -21.97 6.77
CA LYS A 116 -7.57 -22.11 7.60
C LYS A 116 -8.69 -21.20 7.15
N ASP A 117 -9.91 -21.67 7.27
CA ASP A 117 -11.09 -20.86 7.01
C ASP A 117 -11.32 -19.86 8.14
N PHE A 118 -11.73 -18.67 7.77
CA PHE A 118 -12.11 -17.61 8.70
C PHE A 118 -13.33 -16.88 8.16
N GLU A 119 -14.34 -16.77 9.00
CA GLU A 119 -15.53 -15.95 8.75
C GLU A 119 -15.64 -14.90 9.84
N LEU A 120 -15.92 -13.66 9.44
CA LEU A 120 -16.15 -12.58 10.38
C LEU A 120 -17.54 -12.74 11.02
N GLY A 121 -17.56 -13.14 12.28
CA GLY A 121 -18.79 -13.46 13.03
C GLY A 121 -19.24 -12.31 13.96
N GLY A 122 -19.51 -11.12 13.43
CA GLY A 122 -19.96 -9.99 14.24
C GLY A 122 -18.80 -9.16 14.78
N GLU A 123 -18.46 -9.23 16.07
CA GLU A 123 -17.38 -8.43 16.66
C GLU A 123 -15.99 -8.97 16.33
N PHE A 124 -15.05 -8.06 16.07
CA PHE A 124 -13.63 -8.36 15.91
C PHE A 124 -12.79 -7.44 16.81
N VAL A 125 -12.73 -7.79 18.09
CA VAL A 125 -12.03 -6.97 19.10
C VAL A 125 -10.54 -7.23 19.08
N ILE A 126 -9.76 -6.17 18.89
CA ILE A 126 -8.28 -6.16 18.94
C ILE A 126 -7.79 -5.39 20.16
N GLU A 127 -6.60 -5.76 20.61
CA GLU A 127 -5.88 -5.06 21.68
C GLU A 127 -4.53 -4.59 21.16
N TYR A 128 -4.18 -3.34 21.42
CA TYR A 128 -2.90 -2.79 21.04
C TYR A 128 -2.45 -1.66 21.97
N THR A 129 -1.17 -1.29 21.91
CA THR A 129 -0.64 -0.15 22.68
C THR A 129 -0.59 1.09 21.80
N LYS A 130 -1.15 2.20 22.29
CA LYS A 130 -1.08 3.52 21.68
C LYS A 130 -0.60 4.54 22.70
N LYS A 131 0.53 5.19 22.43
CA LYS A 131 1.17 6.18 23.35
C LYS A 131 1.39 5.65 24.78
N GLY A 132 1.70 4.35 24.92
CA GLY A 132 1.92 3.71 26.23
C GLY A 132 0.66 3.19 26.92
N GLU A 133 -0.53 3.46 26.41
CA GLU A 133 -1.80 3.01 26.95
C GLU A 133 -2.32 1.78 26.19
N LYS A 134 -2.93 0.84 26.90
CA LYS A 134 -3.63 -0.29 26.29
C LYS A 134 -4.97 0.19 25.72
N VAL A 135 -5.22 -0.12 24.46
CA VAL A 135 -6.46 0.17 23.74
C VAL A 135 -7.11 -1.14 23.34
N THR A 136 -8.39 -1.28 23.67
CA THR A 136 -9.26 -2.39 23.20
C THR A 136 -10.30 -1.77 22.27
N GLU A 137 -10.41 -2.28 21.06
CA GLU A 137 -11.27 -1.71 20.02
C GLU A 137 -11.93 -2.80 19.20
N ASP A 138 -13.24 -2.71 19.01
CA ASP A 138 -13.92 -3.50 17.98
C ASP A 138 -13.69 -2.83 16.61
N VAL A 139 -13.15 -3.61 15.68
CA VAL A 139 -12.78 -3.13 14.33
C VAL A 139 -13.51 -3.90 13.24
N ALA A 140 -14.60 -4.59 13.56
CA ALA A 140 -15.38 -5.35 12.59
C ALA A 140 -15.88 -4.45 11.43
N ASP A 141 -16.27 -3.23 11.73
CA ASP A 141 -16.69 -2.20 10.74
C ASP A 141 -15.58 -1.74 9.80
N LYS A 142 -14.32 -2.03 10.14
CA LYS A 142 -13.12 -1.72 9.33
C LYS A 142 -12.61 -2.91 8.52
N ILE A 143 -13.34 -4.03 8.55
CA ILE A 143 -13.09 -5.24 7.76
C ILE A 143 -14.21 -5.38 6.75
N TYR A 144 -13.95 -4.98 5.50
CA TYR A 144 -14.98 -4.91 4.47
C TYR A 144 -15.29 -6.24 3.78
N ALA A 145 -14.32 -7.17 3.78
CA ALA A 145 -14.50 -8.49 3.20
C ALA A 145 -13.46 -9.49 3.74
N THR A 146 -13.81 -10.75 3.72
CA THR A 146 -12.91 -11.90 3.93
C THR A 146 -13.19 -12.95 2.84
N TYR A 147 -12.13 -13.48 2.23
CA TYR A 147 -12.25 -14.49 1.18
C TYR A 147 -10.95 -15.28 1.02
N LYS A 148 -10.96 -16.33 0.20
CA LYS A 148 -9.77 -17.11 -0.14
C LYS A 148 -9.23 -16.72 -1.50
N LYS A 149 -7.89 -16.63 -1.60
CA LYS A 149 -7.16 -16.49 -2.86
C LYS A 149 -5.92 -17.37 -2.81
N ASP A 150 -5.75 -18.22 -3.82
CA ASP A 150 -4.64 -19.18 -3.90
C ASP A 150 -4.44 -20.00 -2.60
N GLY A 151 -5.56 -20.38 -1.96
CA GLY A 151 -5.59 -21.14 -0.71
C GLY A 151 -5.35 -20.31 0.55
N ASN A 152 -4.90 -19.06 0.46
CA ASN A 152 -4.65 -18.18 1.61
C ASN A 152 -5.86 -17.30 1.94
N LEU A 153 -5.96 -16.90 3.20
CA LEU A 153 -6.96 -15.93 3.67
C LEU A 153 -6.62 -14.53 3.13
N VAL A 154 -7.59 -13.88 2.51
CA VAL A 154 -7.51 -12.44 2.18
C VAL A 154 -8.51 -11.68 3.03
N MET A 155 -8.06 -10.58 3.61
CA MET A 155 -8.93 -9.62 4.30
C MET A 155 -8.82 -8.25 3.65
N ARG A 156 -9.98 -7.65 3.34
CA ARG A 156 -10.08 -6.27 2.88
C ARG A 156 -10.23 -5.37 4.10
N LEU A 157 -9.18 -4.62 4.40
CA LEU A 157 -9.09 -3.78 5.58
C LEU A 157 -9.18 -2.29 5.18
N ALA A 158 -9.81 -1.48 6.04
CA ALA A 158 -9.82 -0.03 5.89
C ALA A 158 -8.39 0.51 5.78
N SER A 159 -8.16 1.45 4.84
CA SER A 159 -6.87 2.08 4.56
C SER A 159 -7.09 3.56 4.21
N GLY A 160 -6.10 4.41 4.47
CA GLY A 160 -6.21 5.85 4.24
C GLY A 160 -6.58 6.60 5.50
N MET A 161 -7.61 7.46 5.46
CA MET A 161 -8.03 8.29 6.60
C MET A 161 -8.52 7.44 7.78
N VAL A 162 -9.34 6.43 7.48
CA VAL A 162 -9.65 5.35 8.42
C VAL A 162 -8.70 4.21 8.08
N ASN A 163 -7.89 3.78 9.05
CA ASN A 163 -6.84 2.80 8.79
C ASN A 163 -6.83 1.70 9.84
N LEU A 164 -7.04 0.46 9.38
CA LEU A 164 -6.84 -0.74 10.18
C LEU A 164 -5.53 -1.43 9.76
N ARG A 165 -4.54 -1.37 10.64
CA ARG A 165 -3.22 -1.96 10.37
C ARG A 165 -3.29 -3.49 10.37
N PRO A 166 -2.76 -4.18 9.33
CA PRO A 166 -2.83 -5.64 9.23
C PRO A 166 -2.04 -6.37 10.32
N ASP A 167 -0.96 -5.77 10.86
CA ASP A 167 -0.22 -6.33 11.98
C ASP A 167 -1.04 -6.41 13.27
N ARG A 168 -1.98 -5.49 13.51
CA ARG A 168 -2.91 -5.57 14.64
C ARG A 168 -3.97 -6.65 14.46
N VAL A 169 -4.43 -6.84 13.21
CA VAL A 169 -5.36 -7.92 12.87
C VAL A 169 -4.70 -9.28 13.04
N LEU A 170 -3.41 -9.39 12.70
CA LEU A 170 -2.62 -10.62 12.79
C LEU A 170 -2.64 -11.25 14.18
N ASP A 171 -2.43 -10.45 15.23
CA ASP A 171 -2.39 -10.94 16.62
C ASP A 171 -3.73 -11.58 17.02
N LYS A 172 -4.83 -10.99 16.60
CA LYS A 172 -6.18 -11.54 16.84
C LYS A 172 -6.42 -12.80 16.00
N LEU A 173 -6.06 -12.79 14.72
CA LEU A 173 -6.19 -13.97 13.84
C LEU A 173 -5.38 -15.15 14.36
N ASN A 174 -4.14 -14.94 14.79
CA ASN A 174 -3.32 -16.00 15.38
C ASN A 174 -3.99 -16.66 16.57
N LYS A 175 -4.62 -15.88 17.45
CA LYS A 175 -5.38 -16.39 18.60
C LYS A 175 -6.61 -17.19 18.18
N ILE A 176 -7.39 -16.69 17.21
CA ILE A 176 -8.61 -17.35 16.74
C ILE A 176 -8.28 -18.66 16.00
N LEU A 177 -7.30 -18.63 15.13
CA LEU A 177 -6.94 -19.75 14.27
C LEU A 177 -6.00 -20.76 14.95
N GLY A 178 -5.44 -20.40 16.13
CA GLY A 178 -4.42 -21.23 16.78
C GLY A 178 -3.17 -21.39 15.91
N GLU A 179 -2.72 -20.29 15.30
CA GLU A 179 -1.53 -20.21 14.42
C GLU A 179 -0.51 -19.23 14.98
N ASN A 180 0.66 -19.18 14.37
CA ASN A 180 1.73 -18.25 14.72
C ASN A 180 2.29 -17.62 13.43
N MET A 181 1.41 -16.96 12.68
CA MET A 181 1.81 -16.23 11.47
C MET A 181 2.67 -15.03 11.84
N SER A 182 3.66 -14.72 11.00
CA SER A 182 4.52 -13.53 11.14
C SER A 182 3.99 -12.38 10.31
N VAL A 183 4.24 -11.15 10.76
CA VAL A 183 3.94 -9.92 10.01
C VAL A 183 4.62 -9.91 8.64
N THR A 184 5.80 -10.51 8.52
CA THR A 184 6.55 -10.62 7.26
C THR A 184 5.90 -11.55 6.24
N GLY A 185 4.95 -12.39 6.66
CA GLY A 185 4.15 -13.22 5.77
C GLY A 185 2.93 -12.49 5.19
N ILE A 186 2.60 -11.31 5.69
CA ILE A 186 1.46 -10.52 5.19
C ILE A 186 1.87 -9.77 3.93
N CYS A 187 1.01 -9.80 2.90
CA CYS A 187 1.22 -9.05 1.67
C CYS A 187 -0.02 -8.26 1.26
N LYS A 188 0.12 -6.94 1.07
CA LYS A 188 -0.89 -6.11 0.42
C LYS A 188 -0.87 -6.37 -1.08
N ILE A 189 -2.03 -6.75 -1.67
CA ILE A 189 -2.13 -7.17 -3.07
C ILE A 189 -2.98 -6.25 -3.94
N ALA A 190 -3.83 -5.41 -3.33
CA ALA A 190 -4.67 -4.46 -4.04
C ALA A 190 -5.02 -3.28 -3.13
N GLN A 191 -5.35 -2.15 -3.72
CA GLN A 191 -5.92 -0.98 -3.06
C GLN A 191 -7.19 -0.56 -3.79
N TYR A 192 -8.15 0.01 -3.07
CA TYR A 192 -9.45 0.39 -3.64
C TYR A 192 -9.82 1.83 -3.30
N VAL A 193 -10.47 2.47 -4.26
CA VAL A 193 -11.05 3.81 -4.13
C VAL A 193 -12.57 3.67 -4.11
N ASP A 194 -13.22 4.35 -3.17
CA ASP A 194 -14.69 4.44 -3.15
C ASP A 194 -15.15 5.52 -4.14
N ILE A 195 -16.00 5.13 -5.08
CA ILE A 195 -16.65 6.02 -6.05
C ILE A 195 -18.15 5.87 -5.91
N GLY A 196 -18.74 6.72 -5.04
CA GLY A 196 -20.19 6.72 -4.84
C GLY A 196 -20.77 5.46 -4.18
N GLY A 197 -19.96 4.75 -3.39
CA GLY A 197 -20.33 3.51 -2.70
C GLY A 197 -19.79 2.24 -3.38
N ASP A 198 -19.25 2.36 -4.59
CA ASP A 198 -18.62 1.26 -5.32
C ASP A 198 -17.11 1.26 -5.11
N LEU A 199 -16.55 0.14 -4.68
CA LEU A 199 -15.11 -0.03 -4.53
C LEU A 199 -14.47 -0.39 -5.87
N VAL A 200 -13.71 0.54 -6.43
CA VAL A 200 -12.98 0.40 -7.68
C VAL A 200 -11.50 0.13 -7.39
N ASP A 201 -10.92 -0.89 -8.03
CA ASP A 201 -9.49 -1.17 -7.92
C ASP A 201 -8.66 0.03 -8.34
N ALA A 202 -7.56 0.30 -7.63
CA ALA A 202 -6.72 1.45 -7.89
C ALA A 202 -6.10 1.43 -9.30
N ASP A 203 -5.79 0.26 -9.87
CA ASP A 203 -5.31 0.14 -11.25
C ASP A 203 -6.38 0.63 -12.25
N GLU A 204 -7.64 0.25 -12.03
CA GLU A 204 -8.74 0.70 -12.89
C GLU A 204 -9.04 2.17 -12.66
N PHE A 205 -9.03 2.64 -11.40
CA PHE A 205 -9.26 4.05 -11.09
C PHE A 205 -8.23 4.96 -11.77
N VAL A 206 -6.92 4.65 -11.70
CA VAL A 206 -5.89 5.51 -12.30
C VAL A 206 -5.98 5.59 -13.83
N LYS A 207 -6.56 4.58 -14.51
CA LYS A 207 -6.80 4.61 -15.95
C LYS A 207 -7.91 5.58 -16.36
N THR A 208 -8.80 5.95 -15.42
CA THR A 208 -9.91 6.88 -15.67
C THR A 208 -9.57 8.35 -15.41
N VAL A 209 -8.42 8.62 -14.80
CA VAL A 209 -7.96 9.95 -14.40
C VAL A 209 -6.93 10.51 -15.40
#